data_643fb1f809766e65d4a0aec621b31449
#
_entry.id   643fb1f809766e65d4a0aec621b31449
#
_cell.length_a   1.000
_cell.length_b   1.000
_cell.length_c   1.000
_cell.angle_alpha   90.00
_cell.angle_beta   90.00
_cell.angle_gamma   90.00
#
_symmetry.space_group_name_H-M   'P 1'
#
loop_
_entity.id
_entity.type
_entity.pdbx_description
1 polymer ?
#
loop_
_entity_poly.entity_id
_entity_poly.type
_entity_poly.pdbx_seq_one_letter_code
_entity_poly.pdbx_strand_id
1 'polypeptide(L)'
;MEIERQPWNKEFPLIRDSSKCIKCMRCVQVCEKVQGLGVWDVEGTGSRTTINVAGHRTIEEADCALCGQCITHCPVGALRVRDDTEDIWDAIADPDKIVVAQVAPAVRTAWGEEFGLSDEEATVGKILDALKRMGVDYAFDTTFSADLTIMEEGTEFLHRFTAGELKERPMFTSCCPGWLRFIKSQYPHLVRQLSTAKSPQQMFGAVMKTYFAEKIGVSPQRIYTVSVMPCVAKKEEKEMELFYQEYAGHDVDAVITTRELTKMIKSAHISPDTLSDIESDRPMQDGTGAGVIFGATGGVMEAALRTAYYLLKSENPPEDAFKAVRSTGFNENEGIQEADFQIDNVTVRTAAVSGLGNARALLDRINKGEVHYDFVEVMACPGGCVGGGGQPIHDGREMAYERGRKLYHLDENAKRRFSHENHDVRKMYEEYFVKPNSPKSHMLLHTEHNLERF
;
A
#
# COMPACT_ATOMS: atom_id res chain seq x y z
N MET A 1 -28.45 -34.36 -0.22
CA MET A 1 -27.25 -34.41 -1.09
C MET A 1 -26.34 -33.29 -0.59
N GLU A 2 -25.32 -33.64 0.18
CA GLU A 2 -24.33 -32.65 0.65
C GLU A 2 -23.53 -32.16 -0.55
N ILE A 3 -23.46 -30.86 -0.73
CA ILE A 3 -22.53 -30.25 -1.67
C ILE A 3 -21.18 -30.34 -1.00
N GLU A 4 -20.26 -31.09 -1.56
CA GLU A 4 -18.88 -31.18 -1.12
C GLU A 4 -18.30 -29.76 -1.24
N ARG A 5 -18.08 -29.12 -0.10
CA ARG A 5 -17.50 -27.76 -0.05
C ARG A 5 -15.99 -27.93 -0.04
N GLN A 6 -15.31 -27.33 -1.00
CA GLN A 6 -13.85 -27.25 -0.91
C GLN A 6 -13.48 -26.56 0.42
N PRO A 7 -12.57 -27.14 1.21
CA PRO A 7 -12.09 -26.52 2.43
C PRO A 7 -11.43 -25.19 2.05
N TRP A 8 -11.70 -24.14 2.84
CA TRP A 8 -11.09 -22.82 2.66
C TRP A 8 -10.01 -22.64 3.72
N ASN A 9 -8.81 -22.23 3.28
CA ASN A 9 -7.74 -21.88 4.19
C ASN A 9 -8.12 -20.61 4.95
N LYS A 10 -8.25 -20.68 6.27
CA LYS A 10 -8.64 -19.55 7.13
C LYS A 10 -7.48 -18.61 7.42
N GLU A 11 -6.25 -19.07 7.22
CA GLU A 11 -5.04 -18.28 7.38
C GLU A 11 -4.79 -17.35 6.16
N PHE A 12 -5.41 -17.67 5.02
CA PHE A 12 -5.30 -16.83 3.84
C PHE A 12 -5.99 -15.47 4.06
N PRO A 13 -5.38 -14.33 3.62
CA PRO A 13 -5.94 -13.00 3.87
C PRO A 13 -7.34 -12.75 3.33
N LEU A 14 -7.77 -13.50 2.32
CA LEU A 14 -9.11 -13.45 1.75
C LEU A 14 -9.92 -14.67 2.20
N ILE A 15 -11.03 -14.44 2.87
CA ILE A 15 -11.94 -15.47 3.39
C ILE A 15 -13.18 -15.58 2.51
N ARG A 16 -13.60 -16.81 2.23
CA ARG A 16 -14.84 -17.13 1.51
C ARG A 16 -15.82 -17.89 2.39
N ASP A 17 -17.04 -17.37 2.48
CA ASP A 17 -18.19 -18.05 3.07
C ASP A 17 -19.24 -18.35 1.98
N SER A 18 -19.18 -19.56 1.43
CA SER A 18 -20.08 -19.99 0.35
C SER A 18 -21.55 -20.03 0.78
N SER A 19 -21.86 -20.11 2.09
CA SER A 19 -23.24 -20.16 2.60
C SER A 19 -23.98 -18.82 2.40
N LYS A 20 -23.26 -17.70 2.38
CA LYS A 20 -23.78 -16.37 2.13
C LYS A 20 -23.91 -16.01 0.65
N CYS A 21 -23.29 -16.79 -0.25
CA CYS A 21 -23.18 -16.44 -1.65
C CYS A 21 -24.53 -16.51 -2.38
N ILE A 22 -24.99 -15.38 -2.93
CA ILE A 22 -26.21 -15.27 -3.76
C ILE A 22 -25.94 -15.47 -5.25
N LYS A 23 -24.73 -15.82 -5.64
CA LYS A 23 -24.33 -16.13 -7.02
C LYS A 23 -24.53 -14.96 -8.00
N CYS A 24 -24.33 -13.74 -7.55
CA CYS A 24 -24.51 -12.52 -8.35
C CYS A 24 -23.40 -12.27 -9.37
N MET A 25 -22.30 -13.04 -9.34
CA MET A 25 -21.15 -13.02 -10.26
C MET A 25 -20.33 -11.72 -10.26
N ARG A 26 -20.58 -10.74 -9.38
CA ARG A 26 -19.81 -9.49 -9.32
C ARG A 26 -18.33 -9.74 -9.08
N CYS A 27 -17.97 -10.71 -8.22
CA CYS A 27 -16.56 -11.08 -7.97
C CYS A 27 -15.89 -11.68 -9.21
N VAL A 28 -16.61 -12.47 -10.02
CA VAL A 28 -16.12 -13.00 -11.29
C VAL A 28 -15.85 -11.84 -12.24
N GLN A 29 -16.84 -10.96 -12.44
CA GLN A 29 -16.75 -9.84 -13.37
C GLN A 29 -15.60 -8.87 -13.03
N VAL A 30 -15.49 -8.44 -11.79
CA VAL A 30 -14.41 -7.50 -11.40
C VAL A 30 -13.03 -8.15 -11.51
N CYS A 31 -12.90 -9.42 -11.14
CA CYS A 31 -11.63 -10.14 -11.23
C CYS A 31 -11.20 -10.38 -12.69
N GLU A 32 -12.14 -10.70 -13.58
CA GLU A 32 -11.85 -10.94 -14.99
C GLU A 32 -11.72 -9.66 -15.80
N LYS A 33 -12.68 -8.73 -15.68
CA LYS A 33 -12.77 -7.58 -16.58
C LYS A 33 -11.94 -6.38 -16.13
N VAL A 34 -11.83 -6.15 -14.82
CA VAL A 34 -11.09 -5.01 -14.28
C VAL A 34 -9.65 -5.41 -13.93
N GLN A 35 -9.48 -6.55 -13.27
CA GLN A 35 -8.15 -7.00 -12.82
C GLN A 35 -7.44 -7.93 -13.83
N GLY A 36 -8.16 -8.49 -14.81
CA GLY A 36 -7.57 -9.37 -15.81
C GLY A 36 -6.98 -10.68 -15.26
N LEU A 37 -7.46 -11.15 -14.07
CA LEU A 37 -6.88 -12.31 -13.38
C LEU A 37 -7.68 -13.60 -13.54
N GLY A 38 -9.04 -13.51 -13.57
CA GLY A 38 -9.90 -14.68 -13.72
C GLY A 38 -9.76 -15.72 -12.59
N VAL A 39 -9.57 -15.26 -11.34
CA VAL A 39 -9.44 -16.16 -10.17
C VAL A 39 -10.75 -16.85 -9.84
N TRP A 40 -11.88 -16.19 -10.06
CA TRP A 40 -13.22 -16.68 -9.73
C TRP A 40 -13.94 -17.16 -10.98
N ASP A 41 -14.67 -18.28 -10.87
CA ASP A 41 -15.50 -18.81 -11.94
C ASP A 41 -16.79 -19.43 -11.39
N VAL A 42 -17.70 -19.73 -12.30
CA VAL A 42 -18.97 -20.44 -12.05
C VAL A 42 -18.74 -21.93 -12.13
N GLU A 43 -19.04 -22.64 -11.07
CA GLU A 43 -18.92 -24.09 -10.99
C GLU A 43 -20.28 -24.75 -10.77
N GLY A 44 -20.46 -25.94 -11.37
CA GLY A 44 -21.68 -26.72 -11.28
C GLY A 44 -22.81 -26.18 -12.15
N THR A 45 -23.95 -26.90 -12.13
CA THR A 45 -25.13 -26.57 -12.94
C THR A 45 -26.41 -26.65 -12.10
N GLY A 46 -27.42 -25.88 -12.49
CA GLY A 46 -28.74 -25.87 -11.82
C GLY A 46 -28.64 -25.47 -10.36
N SER A 47 -29.24 -26.26 -9.47
CA SER A 47 -29.21 -25.98 -8.01
C SER A 47 -27.84 -26.13 -7.39
N ARG A 48 -26.90 -26.79 -8.05
CA ARG A 48 -25.51 -26.96 -7.59
C ARG A 48 -24.58 -25.87 -8.06
N THR A 49 -25.05 -24.91 -8.82
CA THR A 49 -24.24 -23.76 -9.26
C THR A 49 -23.67 -23.03 -8.04
N THR A 50 -22.38 -22.75 -8.05
CA THR A 50 -21.66 -21.97 -7.03
C THR A 50 -20.59 -21.12 -7.70
N ILE A 51 -20.07 -20.11 -6.99
CA ILE A 51 -18.87 -19.38 -7.40
C ILE A 51 -17.70 -19.98 -6.64
N ASN A 52 -16.67 -20.39 -7.35
CA ASN A 52 -15.48 -21.03 -6.80
C ASN A 52 -14.21 -20.49 -7.44
N VAL A 53 -13.04 -20.93 -6.97
CA VAL A 53 -11.76 -20.65 -7.64
C VAL A 53 -11.73 -21.40 -8.97
N ALA A 54 -11.36 -20.70 -10.03
CA ALA A 54 -11.35 -21.25 -11.38
C ALA A 54 -10.43 -22.47 -11.52
N GLY A 55 -10.88 -23.48 -12.28
CA GLY A 55 -10.10 -24.69 -12.57
C GLY A 55 -9.96 -25.66 -11.39
N HIS A 56 -10.89 -25.65 -10.43
CA HIS A 56 -10.88 -26.49 -9.22
C HIS A 56 -9.60 -26.35 -8.35
N ARG A 57 -8.89 -25.22 -8.47
CA ARG A 57 -7.70 -24.91 -7.68
C ARG A 57 -8.08 -24.43 -6.27
N THR A 58 -7.16 -24.51 -5.33
CA THR A 58 -7.24 -23.76 -4.07
C THR A 58 -6.92 -22.28 -4.32
N ILE A 59 -7.21 -21.42 -3.36
CA ILE A 59 -6.94 -19.98 -3.52
C ILE A 59 -5.42 -19.68 -3.52
N GLU A 60 -4.63 -20.52 -2.86
CA GLU A 60 -3.17 -20.43 -2.82
C GLU A 60 -2.54 -20.82 -4.15
N GLU A 61 -3.14 -21.78 -4.86
CA GLU A 61 -2.70 -22.21 -6.19
C GLU A 61 -3.11 -21.21 -7.29
N ALA A 62 -4.09 -20.36 -7.01
CA ALA A 62 -4.53 -19.33 -7.95
C ALA A 62 -3.58 -18.14 -7.95
N ASP A 63 -3.40 -17.52 -9.11
CA ASP A 63 -2.61 -16.27 -9.24
C ASP A 63 -3.40 -15.06 -8.70
N CYS A 64 -3.90 -15.18 -7.44
CA CYS A 64 -4.66 -14.13 -6.79
C CYS A 64 -3.71 -13.01 -6.34
N ALA A 65 -3.94 -11.79 -6.81
CA ALA A 65 -3.14 -10.62 -6.41
C ALA A 65 -3.54 -10.04 -5.05
N LEU A 66 -4.51 -10.62 -4.33
CA LEU A 66 -5.03 -10.12 -3.06
C LEU A 66 -5.46 -8.63 -3.10
N CYS A 67 -5.82 -8.12 -4.27
CA CYS A 67 -6.27 -6.73 -4.43
C CYS A 67 -7.58 -6.42 -3.67
N GLY A 68 -8.35 -7.45 -3.31
CA GLY A 68 -9.59 -7.31 -2.54
C GLY A 68 -10.77 -6.72 -3.30
N GLN A 69 -10.68 -6.50 -4.62
CA GLN A 69 -11.78 -5.94 -5.41
C GLN A 69 -13.01 -6.85 -5.43
N CYS A 70 -12.82 -8.16 -5.36
CA CYS A 70 -13.93 -9.11 -5.19
C CYS A 70 -14.66 -8.97 -3.85
N ILE A 71 -13.98 -8.47 -2.81
CA ILE A 71 -14.56 -8.18 -1.48
C ILE A 71 -15.45 -6.94 -1.57
N THR A 72 -14.93 -5.84 -2.15
CA THR A 72 -15.65 -4.56 -2.28
C THR A 72 -16.91 -4.68 -3.13
N HIS A 73 -16.93 -5.65 -4.07
CA HIS A 73 -18.06 -5.91 -4.95
C HIS A 73 -19.03 -7.00 -4.43
N CYS A 74 -18.73 -7.63 -3.29
CA CYS A 74 -19.58 -8.68 -2.72
C CYS A 74 -20.71 -8.08 -1.85
N PRO A 75 -21.98 -8.06 -2.31
CA PRO A 75 -23.06 -7.37 -1.61
C PRO A 75 -23.52 -8.04 -0.31
N VAL A 76 -23.09 -9.28 -0.08
CA VAL A 76 -23.55 -10.10 1.06
C VAL A 76 -22.43 -10.53 2.00
N GLY A 77 -21.20 -10.02 1.80
CA GLY A 77 -20.03 -10.38 2.61
C GLY A 77 -19.66 -11.87 2.56
N ALA A 78 -19.99 -12.55 1.45
CA ALA A 78 -19.53 -13.92 1.19
C ALA A 78 -18.03 -13.97 0.96
N LEU A 79 -17.44 -12.88 0.49
CA LEU A 79 -16.01 -12.65 0.42
C LEU A 79 -15.67 -11.53 1.40
N ARG A 80 -14.68 -11.75 2.24
CA ARG A 80 -14.26 -10.80 3.27
C ARG A 80 -12.77 -10.94 3.55
N VAL A 81 -12.22 -9.96 4.25
CA VAL A 81 -10.84 -10.00 4.75
C VAL A 81 -10.79 -10.93 5.98
N ARG A 82 -9.66 -11.64 6.18
CA ARG A 82 -9.32 -12.28 7.46
C ARG A 82 -9.32 -11.22 8.56
N ASP A 83 -9.88 -11.53 9.70
CA ASP A 83 -9.96 -10.63 10.85
C ASP A 83 -8.76 -10.86 11.77
N ASP A 84 -7.84 -9.91 11.81
CA ASP A 84 -6.61 -9.98 12.61
C ASP A 84 -6.68 -9.04 13.85
N THR A 85 -7.89 -8.60 14.24
CA THR A 85 -8.07 -7.68 15.38
C THR A 85 -7.77 -8.33 16.72
N GLU A 86 -7.95 -9.65 16.85
CA GLU A 86 -7.66 -10.41 18.08
C GLU A 86 -6.17 -10.38 18.41
N ASP A 87 -5.30 -10.59 17.41
CA ASP A 87 -3.84 -10.54 17.58
C ASP A 87 -3.35 -9.21 18.17
N ILE A 88 -4.04 -8.10 17.79
CA ILE A 88 -3.70 -6.77 18.29
C ILE A 88 -4.17 -6.59 19.74
N TRP A 89 -5.38 -7.07 20.08
CA TRP A 89 -5.86 -7.02 21.46
C TRP A 89 -5.00 -7.85 22.38
N ASP A 90 -4.53 -9.03 21.95
CA ASP A 90 -3.62 -9.89 22.69
C ASP A 90 -2.26 -9.21 22.87
N ALA A 91 -1.75 -8.54 21.82
CA ALA A 91 -0.51 -7.80 21.92
C ALA A 91 -0.59 -6.61 22.89
N ILE A 92 -1.71 -5.86 22.89
CA ILE A 92 -1.97 -4.75 23.82
C ILE A 92 -2.07 -5.26 25.27
N ALA A 93 -2.63 -6.46 25.47
CA ALA A 93 -2.77 -7.04 26.80
C ALA A 93 -1.47 -7.66 27.34
N ASP A 94 -0.47 -7.88 26.49
CA ASP A 94 0.81 -8.49 26.86
C ASP A 94 1.79 -7.44 27.41
N PRO A 95 2.13 -7.46 28.73
CA PRO A 95 3.01 -6.48 29.35
C PRO A 95 4.47 -6.55 28.86
N ASP A 96 4.86 -7.64 28.20
CA ASP A 96 6.20 -7.79 27.65
C ASP A 96 6.36 -7.15 26.27
N LYS A 97 5.25 -6.76 25.62
CA LYS A 97 5.23 -6.09 24.31
C LYS A 97 5.09 -4.59 24.45
N ILE A 98 5.68 -3.90 23.51
CA ILE A 98 5.50 -2.47 23.23
C ILE A 98 4.81 -2.37 21.88
N VAL A 99 3.54 -2.04 21.90
CA VAL A 99 2.73 -1.99 20.67
C VAL A 99 2.92 -0.66 19.97
N VAL A 100 3.41 -0.72 18.72
CA VAL A 100 3.70 0.44 17.89
C VAL A 100 2.87 0.38 16.62
N ALA A 101 2.00 1.36 16.40
CA ALA A 101 1.10 1.38 15.24
C ALA A 101 1.49 2.45 14.23
N GLN A 102 1.28 2.13 12.93
CA GLN A 102 1.33 3.08 11.83
C GLN A 102 0.00 3.14 11.10
N VAL A 103 -0.36 4.32 10.56
CA VAL A 103 -1.60 4.56 9.82
C VAL A 103 -1.29 5.03 8.41
N ALA A 104 -1.69 4.25 7.39
CA ALA A 104 -1.45 4.59 5.99
C ALA A 104 -2.20 5.86 5.54
N PRO A 105 -1.62 6.64 4.61
CA PRO A 105 -2.24 7.89 4.14
C PRO A 105 -3.68 7.74 3.65
N ALA A 106 -3.99 6.66 2.92
CA ALA A 106 -5.34 6.44 2.39
C ALA A 106 -6.39 6.08 3.46
N VAL A 107 -5.98 5.66 4.67
CA VAL A 107 -6.94 5.35 5.77
C VAL A 107 -7.67 6.61 6.22
N ARG A 108 -6.95 7.75 6.34
CA ARG A 108 -7.53 9.04 6.76
C ARG A 108 -8.66 9.53 5.86
N THR A 109 -8.69 9.11 4.59
CA THR A 109 -9.71 9.56 3.65
C THR A 109 -11.05 8.82 3.79
N ALA A 110 -11.09 7.74 4.57
CA ALA A 110 -12.22 6.81 4.55
C ALA A 110 -12.72 6.34 5.93
N TRP A 111 -11.90 6.36 6.99
CA TRP A 111 -12.32 5.83 8.30
C TRP A 111 -13.53 6.55 8.87
N GLY A 112 -13.65 7.85 8.63
CA GLY A 112 -14.76 8.68 9.10
C GLY A 112 -16.10 8.36 8.43
N GLU A 113 -16.09 7.72 7.24
CA GLU A 113 -17.32 7.36 6.50
C GLU A 113 -18.24 6.44 7.32
N GLU A 114 -17.66 5.52 8.10
CA GLU A 114 -18.37 4.59 8.97
C GLU A 114 -19.04 5.27 10.20
N PHE A 115 -18.66 6.51 10.47
CA PHE A 115 -19.15 7.31 11.61
C PHE A 115 -19.89 8.56 11.18
N GLY A 116 -20.01 8.82 9.87
CA GLY A 116 -20.65 10.01 9.32
C GLY A 116 -19.89 11.32 9.57
N LEU A 117 -18.57 11.24 9.75
CA LEU A 117 -17.72 12.42 9.93
C LEU A 117 -17.49 13.15 8.61
N SER A 118 -17.37 14.47 8.67
CA SER A 118 -16.88 15.27 7.55
C SER A 118 -15.38 15.05 7.30
N ASP A 119 -14.88 15.52 6.17
CA ASP A 119 -13.47 15.39 5.84
C ASP A 119 -12.55 16.14 6.80
N GLU A 120 -13.00 17.29 7.30
CA GLU A 120 -12.29 18.11 8.29
C GLU A 120 -12.27 17.45 9.68
N GLU A 121 -13.30 16.65 10.00
CA GLU A 121 -13.39 15.93 11.27
C GLU A 121 -12.62 14.62 11.26
N ALA A 122 -12.45 13.98 10.09
CA ALA A 122 -11.84 12.67 9.94
C ALA A 122 -10.30 12.73 9.82
N THR A 123 -9.63 13.48 10.70
CA THR A 123 -8.18 13.65 10.68
C THR A 123 -7.42 12.39 11.04
N VAL A 124 -6.13 12.31 10.64
CA VAL A 124 -5.24 11.22 11.07
C VAL A 124 -4.96 11.28 12.57
N GLY A 125 -4.86 12.48 13.15
CA GLY A 125 -4.61 12.66 14.58
C GLY A 125 -5.69 12.05 15.46
N LYS A 126 -6.95 12.08 15.03
CA LYS A 126 -8.03 11.36 15.72
C LYS A 126 -7.89 9.84 15.64
N ILE A 127 -7.38 9.30 14.54
CA ILE A 127 -7.05 7.87 14.46
C ILE A 127 -5.95 7.53 15.47
N LEU A 128 -4.90 8.36 15.53
CA LEU A 128 -3.81 8.16 16.48
C LEU A 128 -4.30 8.21 17.94
N ASP A 129 -5.19 9.16 18.29
CA ASP A 129 -5.80 9.22 19.62
C ASP A 129 -6.66 7.99 19.91
N ALA A 130 -7.43 7.50 18.94
CA ALA A 130 -8.20 6.27 19.10
C ALA A 130 -7.30 5.06 19.38
N LEU A 131 -6.19 4.91 18.66
CA LEU A 131 -5.19 3.84 18.87
C LEU A 131 -4.58 3.95 20.29
N LYS A 132 -4.21 5.16 20.71
CA LYS A 132 -3.69 5.39 22.08
C LYS A 132 -4.71 5.02 23.15
N ARG A 133 -5.98 5.39 22.97
CA ARG A 133 -7.06 5.02 23.91
C ARG A 133 -7.37 3.53 23.94
N MET A 134 -7.08 2.80 22.87
CA MET A 134 -7.16 1.33 22.85
C MET A 134 -5.99 0.63 23.54
N GLY A 135 -4.92 1.38 23.88
CA GLY A 135 -3.76 0.85 24.61
C GLY A 135 -2.50 0.70 23.75
N VAL A 136 -2.46 1.25 22.54
CA VAL A 136 -1.23 1.30 21.73
C VAL A 136 -0.22 2.24 22.39
N ASP A 137 1.03 1.79 22.59
CA ASP A 137 2.07 2.58 23.26
C ASP A 137 2.57 3.74 22.41
N TYR A 138 2.77 3.52 21.10
CA TYR A 138 3.22 4.54 20.16
C TYR A 138 2.40 4.48 18.87
N ALA A 139 1.96 5.64 18.39
CA ALA A 139 1.14 5.75 17.19
C ALA A 139 1.74 6.78 16.21
N PHE A 140 1.92 6.37 14.95
CA PHE A 140 2.61 7.13 13.91
C PHE A 140 1.78 7.23 12.63
N ASP A 141 2.08 8.27 11.86
CA ASP A 141 1.62 8.39 10.48
C ASP A 141 2.63 7.74 9.52
N THR A 142 2.20 6.85 8.66
CA THR A 142 3.04 6.19 7.64
C THR A 142 3.62 7.20 6.64
N THR A 143 3.16 8.45 6.60
CA THR A 143 3.75 9.51 5.76
C THR A 143 5.24 9.69 5.99
N PHE A 144 5.71 9.52 7.23
CA PHE A 144 7.13 9.50 7.54
C PHE A 144 7.89 8.43 6.74
N SER A 145 7.43 7.17 6.78
CA SER A 145 8.10 6.08 6.05
C SER A 145 7.85 6.14 4.54
N ALA A 146 6.76 6.78 4.10
CA ALA A 146 6.57 7.09 2.68
C ALA A 146 7.62 8.08 2.19
N ASP A 147 7.92 9.13 2.96
CA ASP A 147 9.01 10.05 2.64
C ASP A 147 10.38 9.35 2.64
N LEU A 148 10.61 8.43 3.58
CA LEU A 148 11.82 7.61 3.62
C LEU A 148 11.93 6.72 2.37
N THR A 149 10.82 6.09 1.95
CA THR A 149 10.77 5.29 0.72
C THR A 149 11.14 6.14 -0.51
N ILE A 150 10.62 7.36 -0.61
CA ILE A 150 10.95 8.26 -1.72
C ILE A 150 12.42 8.64 -1.73
N MET A 151 13.03 8.86 -0.58
CA MET A 151 14.47 9.14 -0.51
C MET A 151 15.30 7.97 -1.04
N GLU A 152 14.94 6.73 -0.70
CA GLU A 152 15.63 5.53 -1.18
C GLU A 152 15.31 5.24 -2.67
N GLU A 153 14.02 5.14 -3.03
CA GLU A 153 13.57 4.78 -4.38
C GLU A 153 13.91 5.86 -5.41
N GLY A 154 13.74 7.14 -5.07
CA GLY A 154 14.10 8.26 -5.94
C GLY A 154 15.62 8.33 -6.19
N THR A 155 16.44 8.00 -5.18
CA THR A 155 17.89 7.89 -5.33
C THR A 155 18.27 6.67 -6.17
N GLU A 156 17.61 5.52 -5.99
CA GLU A 156 17.81 4.32 -6.83
C GLU A 156 17.46 4.62 -8.29
N PHE A 157 16.29 5.24 -8.53
CA PHE A 157 15.87 5.63 -9.87
C PHE A 157 16.91 6.50 -10.54
N LEU A 158 17.40 7.53 -9.86
CA LEU A 158 18.39 8.45 -10.39
C LEU A 158 19.71 7.74 -10.74
N HIS A 159 20.18 6.83 -9.88
CA HIS A 159 21.37 6.04 -10.14
C HIS A 159 21.19 5.15 -11.38
N ARG A 160 20.11 4.38 -11.49
CA ARG A 160 19.83 3.50 -12.63
C ARG A 160 19.64 4.28 -13.92
N PHE A 161 18.97 5.43 -13.85
CA PHE A 161 18.74 6.31 -14.99
C PHE A 161 20.05 6.89 -15.53
N THR A 162 20.89 7.45 -14.66
CA THR A 162 22.18 8.05 -15.04
C THR A 162 23.21 6.99 -15.50
N ALA A 163 23.16 5.78 -14.95
CA ALA A 163 23.96 4.65 -15.41
C ALA A 163 23.51 4.12 -16.80
N GLY A 164 22.34 4.55 -17.28
CA GLY A 164 21.79 4.10 -18.57
C GLY A 164 21.19 2.70 -18.55
N GLU A 165 20.86 2.18 -17.36
CA GLU A 165 20.28 0.85 -17.17
C GLU A 165 18.81 0.78 -17.63
N LEU A 166 18.13 1.95 -17.71
CA LEU A 166 16.71 2.04 -18.05
C LEU A 166 16.43 2.21 -19.54
N LYS A 167 17.44 2.12 -20.40
CA LYS A 167 17.31 2.33 -21.86
C LYS A 167 16.45 1.30 -22.56
N GLU A 168 16.41 0.07 -22.07
CA GLU A 168 15.64 -1.01 -22.69
C GLU A 168 14.34 -1.31 -21.93
N ARG A 169 14.34 -1.14 -20.63
CA ARG A 169 13.23 -1.47 -19.73
C ARG A 169 13.12 -0.43 -18.63
N PRO A 170 11.91 -0.02 -18.24
CA PRO A 170 11.72 0.93 -17.14
C PRO A 170 12.04 0.31 -15.79
N MET A 171 12.34 1.16 -14.80
CA MET A 171 12.18 0.80 -13.40
C MET A 171 10.70 0.83 -13.03
N PHE A 172 10.22 -0.17 -12.27
CA PHE A 172 8.87 -0.21 -11.71
C PHE A 172 8.90 0.06 -10.20
N THR A 173 7.89 0.76 -9.69
CA THR A 173 7.69 0.86 -8.23
C THR A 173 7.41 -0.51 -7.61
N SER A 174 7.75 -0.70 -6.34
CA SER A 174 7.62 -1.99 -5.62
C SER A 174 6.75 -1.94 -4.37
N CYS A 175 6.18 -0.77 -4.03
CA CYS A 175 5.44 -0.59 -2.78
C CYS A 175 4.06 -1.29 -2.73
N CYS A 176 3.50 -1.74 -3.87
CA CYS A 176 2.20 -2.40 -3.95
C CYS A 176 2.33 -3.93 -4.00
N PRO A 177 2.02 -4.69 -2.92
CA PRO A 177 2.18 -6.15 -2.91
C PRO A 177 1.24 -6.88 -3.87
N GLY A 178 0.06 -6.33 -4.17
CA GLY A 178 -0.80 -6.89 -5.21
C GLY A 178 -0.19 -6.81 -6.61
N TRP A 179 0.55 -5.73 -6.89
CA TRP A 179 1.35 -5.61 -8.09
C TRP A 179 2.53 -6.59 -8.11
N LEU A 180 3.25 -6.72 -6.99
CA LEU A 180 4.37 -7.68 -6.88
C LEU A 180 3.91 -9.12 -7.15
N ARG A 181 2.76 -9.53 -6.60
CA ARG A 181 2.17 -10.85 -6.89
C ARG A 181 1.86 -11.01 -8.39
N PHE A 182 1.29 -9.99 -8.99
CA PHE A 182 0.93 -10.01 -10.40
C PHE A 182 2.16 -10.12 -11.31
N ILE A 183 3.18 -9.26 -11.12
CA ILE A 183 4.37 -9.27 -11.98
C ILE A 183 5.17 -10.57 -11.84
N LYS A 184 5.28 -11.10 -10.61
CA LYS A 184 5.96 -12.38 -10.34
C LYS A 184 5.26 -13.56 -11.00
N SER A 185 3.93 -13.59 -11.01
CA SER A 185 3.17 -14.70 -11.61
C SER A 185 3.00 -14.58 -13.13
N GLN A 186 2.77 -13.37 -13.65
CA GLN A 186 2.39 -13.17 -15.05
C GLN A 186 3.57 -12.69 -15.94
N TYR A 187 4.53 -11.96 -15.36
CA TYR A 187 5.67 -11.36 -16.09
C TYR A 187 7.00 -11.56 -15.34
N PRO A 188 7.39 -12.82 -15.01
CA PRO A 188 8.57 -13.09 -14.18
C PRO A 188 9.88 -12.54 -14.74
N HIS A 189 9.98 -12.37 -16.07
CA HIS A 189 11.15 -11.79 -16.72
C HIS A 189 11.35 -10.28 -16.46
N LEU A 190 10.32 -9.59 -15.91
CA LEU A 190 10.39 -8.17 -15.56
C LEU A 190 10.65 -7.93 -14.06
N VAL A 191 10.71 -8.96 -13.24
CA VAL A 191 10.88 -8.82 -11.77
C VAL A 191 12.17 -8.05 -11.41
N ARG A 192 13.24 -8.20 -12.21
CA ARG A 192 14.50 -7.48 -12.00
C ARG A 192 14.41 -5.97 -12.26
N GLN A 193 13.32 -5.52 -12.86
CA GLN A 193 13.05 -4.10 -13.13
C GLN A 193 12.33 -3.40 -11.96
N LEU A 194 11.89 -4.15 -10.96
CA LEU A 194 11.32 -3.58 -9.74
C LEU A 194 12.37 -2.76 -8.98
N SER A 195 11.92 -1.69 -8.33
CA SER A 195 12.70 -1.01 -7.31
C SER A 195 13.04 -1.99 -6.19
N THR A 196 14.23 -1.88 -5.63
CA THR A 196 14.66 -2.69 -4.48
C THR A 196 14.18 -2.10 -3.16
N ALA A 197 13.67 -0.86 -3.14
CA ALA A 197 13.15 -0.22 -1.94
C ALA A 197 11.98 -1.01 -1.34
N LYS A 198 12.01 -1.26 -0.04
CA LYS A 198 10.87 -1.81 0.70
C LYS A 198 9.67 -0.85 0.62
N SER A 199 8.46 -1.39 0.78
CA SER A 199 7.27 -0.54 0.89
C SER A 199 7.33 0.33 2.16
N PRO A 200 6.60 1.47 2.21
CA PRO A 200 6.52 2.28 3.42
C PRO A 200 6.11 1.50 4.67
N GLN A 201 5.24 0.49 4.51
CA GLN A 201 4.87 -0.42 5.60
C GLN A 201 6.09 -1.15 6.16
N GLN A 202 6.88 -1.77 5.30
CA GLN A 202 8.05 -2.57 5.71
C GLN A 202 9.22 -1.68 6.15
N MET A 203 9.41 -0.51 5.52
CA MET A 203 10.41 0.46 6.00
C MET A 203 10.09 0.94 7.41
N PHE A 204 8.81 1.22 7.70
CA PHE A 204 8.40 1.55 9.06
C PHE A 204 8.77 0.45 10.04
N GLY A 205 8.39 -0.79 9.76
CA GLY A 205 8.69 -1.92 10.63
C GLY A 205 10.19 -2.11 10.88
N ALA A 206 10.99 -2.06 9.81
CA ALA A 206 12.44 -2.14 9.91
C ALA A 206 13.02 -1.01 10.78
N VAL A 207 12.54 0.23 10.62
CA VAL A 207 12.95 1.38 11.43
C VAL A 207 12.54 1.19 12.90
N MET A 208 11.32 0.67 13.18
CA MET A 208 10.86 0.43 14.55
C MET A 208 11.73 -0.59 15.27
N LYS A 209 12.06 -1.68 14.59
CA LYS A 209 12.87 -2.77 15.17
C LYS A 209 14.38 -2.53 15.14
N THR A 210 14.82 -1.37 14.65
CA THR A 210 16.24 -0.98 14.63
C THR A 210 16.45 0.38 15.30
N TYR A 211 16.34 1.47 14.52
CA TYR A 211 16.58 2.84 15.00
C TYR A 211 15.72 3.22 16.20
N PHE A 212 14.42 2.94 16.15
CA PHE A 212 13.52 3.29 17.25
C PHE A 212 13.79 2.47 18.50
N ALA A 213 14.02 1.15 18.36
CA ALA A 213 14.40 0.28 19.48
C ALA A 213 15.65 0.78 20.21
N GLU A 214 16.69 1.21 19.46
CA GLU A 214 17.88 1.84 20.02
C GLU A 214 17.55 3.15 20.76
N LYS A 215 16.72 3.99 20.17
CA LYS A 215 16.32 5.30 20.74
C LYS A 215 15.60 5.19 22.08
N ILE A 216 14.73 4.20 22.23
CA ILE A 216 13.99 3.98 23.49
C ILE A 216 14.65 2.97 24.42
N GLY A 217 15.79 2.40 24.01
CA GLY A 217 16.61 1.49 24.84
C GLY A 217 15.96 0.14 25.14
N VAL A 218 15.23 -0.43 24.16
CA VAL A 218 14.55 -1.72 24.33
C VAL A 218 15.02 -2.75 23.30
N SER A 219 14.84 -4.04 23.65
CA SER A 219 15.10 -5.12 22.69
C SER A 219 14.10 -5.08 21.52
N PRO A 220 14.55 -5.25 20.26
CA PRO A 220 13.68 -5.30 19.11
C PRO A 220 12.52 -6.31 19.21
N GLN A 221 12.75 -7.45 19.87
CA GLN A 221 11.75 -8.51 20.08
C GLN A 221 10.56 -8.07 20.95
N ARG A 222 10.72 -7.02 21.75
CA ARG A 222 9.63 -6.45 22.55
C ARG A 222 8.72 -5.53 21.75
N ILE A 223 9.19 -5.04 20.60
CA ILE A 223 8.39 -4.17 19.74
C ILE A 223 7.44 -5.02 18.90
N TYR A 224 6.16 -4.76 19.03
CA TYR A 224 5.10 -5.36 18.23
C TYR A 224 4.53 -4.30 17.30
N THR A 225 4.84 -4.43 15.99
CA THR A 225 4.48 -3.45 14.97
C THR A 225 3.15 -3.77 14.34
N VAL A 226 2.24 -2.80 14.38
CA VAL A 226 0.88 -2.89 13.81
C VAL A 226 0.75 -1.90 12.65
N SER A 227 0.23 -2.37 11.53
CA SER A 227 -0.03 -1.53 10.37
C SER A 227 -1.54 -1.41 10.11
N VAL A 228 -2.06 -0.19 10.08
CA VAL A 228 -3.43 0.10 9.65
C VAL A 228 -3.41 0.50 8.19
N MET A 229 -3.94 -0.36 7.32
CA MET A 229 -3.78 -0.28 5.86
C MET A 229 -5.11 -0.33 5.11
N PRO A 230 -5.24 0.32 3.94
CA PRO A 230 -6.43 0.21 3.09
C PRO A 230 -6.46 -1.10 2.28
N CYS A 231 -5.53 -2.01 2.49
CA CYS A 231 -5.10 -3.05 1.57
C CYS A 231 -5.19 -4.45 2.20
N VAL A 232 -5.64 -5.44 1.43
CA VAL A 232 -5.69 -6.86 1.84
C VAL A 232 -4.32 -7.53 1.64
N ALA A 233 -3.65 -7.23 0.53
CA ALA A 233 -2.36 -7.83 0.20
C ALA A 233 -1.24 -7.48 1.20
N LYS A 234 -1.38 -6.38 1.94
CA LYS A 234 -0.46 -6.00 3.02
C LYS A 234 -0.44 -7.00 4.18
N LYS A 235 -1.52 -7.77 4.37
CA LYS A 235 -1.55 -8.86 5.35
C LYS A 235 -0.60 -10.01 5.00
N GLU A 236 -0.42 -10.28 3.71
CA GLU A 236 0.52 -11.30 3.25
C GLU A 236 1.94 -10.76 3.08
N GLU A 237 2.07 -9.48 2.68
CA GLU A 237 3.39 -8.86 2.60
C GLU A 237 4.17 -9.00 3.91
N LYS A 238 3.51 -8.85 5.07
CA LYS A 238 4.16 -8.98 6.37
C LYS A 238 4.72 -10.40 6.65
N GLU A 239 4.15 -11.41 6.03
CA GLU A 239 4.49 -12.82 6.25
C GLU A 239 5.63 -13.31 5.36
N MET A 240 6.10 -12.47 4.40
CA MET A 240 7.17 -12.84 3.47
C MET A 240 8.50 -13.00 4.22
N GLU A 241 9.22 -14.08 3.92
CA GLU A 241 10.55 -14.35 4.50
C GLU A 241 11.56 -13.22 4.23
N LEU A 242 11.39 -12.48 3.13
CA LEU A 242 12.20 -11.30 2.79
C LEU A 242 12.20 -10.21 3.87
N PHE A 243 11.18 -10.18 4.72
CA PHE A 243 11.00 -9.18 5.79
C PHE A 243 11.15 -9.79 7.18
N TYR A 244 11.69 -10.99 7.28
CA TYR A 244 12.03 -11.65 8.53
C TYR A 244 13.51 -11.40 8.89
N GLN A 245 13.74 -11.01 10.14
CA GLN A 245 15.07 -10.79 10.71
C GLN A 245 15.27 -11.71 11.92
N GLU A 246 16.35 -12.49 11.95
CA GLU A 246 16.62 -13.41 13.05
C GLU A 246 16.65 -12.72 14.43
N TYR A 247 17.09 -11.46 14.49
CA TYR A 247 17.21 -10.69 15.73
C TYR A 247 15.91 -10.01 16.19
N ALA A 248 14.88 -9.94 15.36
CA ALA A 248 13.68 -9.12 15.62
C ALA A 248 12.35 -9.76 15.18
N GLY A 249 12.38 -10.88 14.44
CA GLY A 249 11.20 -11.44 13.77
C GLY A 249 10.85 -10.66 12.49
N HIS A 250 9.60 -10.68 12.08
CA HIS A 250 9.13 -9.91 10.94
C HIS A 250 9.21 -8.40 11.20
N ASP A 251 9.49 -7.61 10.17
CA ASP A 251 9.49 -6.15 10.26
C ASP A 251 8.11 -5.63 10.76
N VAL A 252 7.02 -6.24 10.31
CA VAL A 252 5.64 -5.93 10.73
C VAL A 252 4.97 -7.18 11.30
N ASP A 253 4.39 -7.08 12.51
CA ASP A 253 3.81 -8.23 13.21
C ASP A 253 2.32 -8.42 12.90
N ALA A 254 1.55 -7.32 12.75
CA ALA A 254 0.12 -7.39 12.44
C ALA A 254 -0.30 -6.32 11.42
N VAL A 255 -1.28 -6.67 10.59
CA VAL A 255 -1.89 -5.72 9.63
C VAL A 255 -3.40 -5.79 9.75
N ILE A 256 -4.03 -4.64 10.03
CA ILE A 256 -5.48 -4.48 9.97
C ILE A 256 -5.89 -3.53 8.87
N THR A 257 -7.09 -3.72 8.35
CA THR A 257 -7.67 -2.84 7.34
C THR A 257 -8.37 -1.64 7.98
N THR A 258 -8.74 -0.64 7.17
CA THR A 258 -9.57 0.49 7.61
C THR A 258 -10.87 0.01 8.25
N ARG A 259 -11.52 -1.03 7.68
CA ARG A 259 -12.75 -1.62 8.24
C ARG A 259 -12.53 -2.30 9.59
N GLU A 260 -11.39 -2.97 9.78
CA GLU A 260 -11.03 -3.59 11.07
C GLU A 260 -10.73 -2.51 12.11
N LEU A 261 -10.03 -1.42 11.74
CA LEU A 261 -9.83 -0.27 12.63
C LEU A 261 -11.17 0.30 13.12
N THR A 262 -12.11 0.57 12.21
CA THR A 262 -13.43 1.11 12.60
C THR A 262 -14.22 0.13 13.48
N LYS A 263 -14.07 -1.18 13.25
CA LYS A 263 -14.62 -2.21 14.13
C LYS A 263 -13.99 -2.18 15.52
N MET A 264 -12.68 -2.01 15.62
CA MET A 264 -11.97 -1.90 16.91
C MET A 264 -12.41 -0.65 17.69
N ILE A 265 -12.52 0.51 17.03
CA ILE A 265 -13.03 1.76 17.63
C ILE A 265 -14.43 1.56 18.20
N LYS A 266 -15.33 0.92 17.42
CA LYS A 266 -16.71 0.61 17.86
C LYS A 266 -16.71 -0.38 19.04
N SER A 267 -15.90 -1.42 19.02
CA SER A 267 -15.84 -2.43 20.09
C SER A 267 -15.21 -1.89 21.39
N ALA A 268 -14.31 -0.93 21.28
CA ALA A 268 -13.75 -0.20 22.42
C ALA A 268 -14.70 0.89 22.98
N HIS A 269 -15.90 1.06 22.41
CA HIS A 269 -16.87 2.09 22.78
C HIS A 269 -16.31 3.52 22.71
N ILE A 270 -15.37 3.79 21.80
CA ILE A 270 -14.81 5.11 21.59
C ILE A 270 -15.72 5.91 20.65
N SER A 271 -16.26 7.04 21.14
CA SER A 271 -17.02 7.97 20.30
C SER A 271 -16.06 8.88 19.53
N PRO A 272 -16.15 8.98 18.20
CA PRO A 272 -15.26 9.84 17.39
C PRO A 272 -15.31 11.32 17.77
N ASP A 273 -16.44 11.80 18.30
CA ASP A 273 -16.60 13.19 18.77
C ASP A 273 -15.73 13.52 19.98
N THR A 274 -15.30 12.50 20.73
CA THR A 274 -14.46 12.67 21.92
C THR A 274 -12.98 12.59 21.59
N LEU A 275 -12.62 12.25 20.36
CA LEU A 275 -11.23 12.12 19.91
C LEU A 275 -10.59 13.48 19.71
N SER A 276 -9.33 13.59 20.13
CA SER A 276 -8.47 14.74 19.92
C SER A 276 -7.63 14.58 18.66
N ASP A 277 -7.37 15.66 17.97
CA ASP A 277 -6.47 15.68 16.84
C ASP A 277 -5.02 15.80 17.38
N ILE A 278 -4.38 14.64 17.63
CA ILE A 278 -3.02 14.59 18.18
C ILE A 278 -1.98 14.42 17.07
N GLU A 279 -0.76 14.82 17.37
CA GLU A 279 0.39 14.58 16.49
C GLU A 279 0.94 13.16 16.67
N SER A 280 1.66 12.65 15.66
CA SER A 280 2.43 11.40 15.75
C SER A 280 3.43 11.46 16.90
N ASP A 281 3.76 10.31 17.47
CA ASP A 281 4.79 10.21 18.50
C ASP A 281 6.20 10.55 17.95
N ARG A 282 7.11 10.95 18.84
CA ARG A 282 8.50 11.19 18.48
C ARG A 282 9.31 9.88 18.52
N PRO A 283 10.40 9.79 17.72
CA PRO A 283 11.07 10.87 16.96
C PRO A 283 10.62 11.01 15.49
N MET A 284 9.57 10.31 15.03
CA MET A 284 9.11 10.31 13.63
C MET A 284 7.74 10.98 13.51
N GLN A 285 7.69 12.21 13.93
CA GLN A 285 6.47 13.04 13.97
C GLN A 285 6.18 13.71 12.63
N ASP A 286 7.22 14.02 11.87
CA ASP A 286 7.12 14.83 10.66
C ASP A 286 6.67 13.98 9.45
N GLY A 287 5.86 14.56 8.58
CA GLY A 287 5.41 14.01 7.32
C GLY A 287 5.22 15.13 6.29
N THR A 288 5.28 14.79 5.01
CA THR A 288 5.13 15.76 3.93
C THR A 288 3.91 15.48 3.06
N GLY A 289 3.53 16.45 2.24
CA GLY A 289 2.49 16.26 1.21
C GLY A 289 2.84 15.14 0.24
N ALA A 290 4.12 14.95 -0.10
CA ALA A 290 4.60 13.84 -0.91
C ALA A 290 4.28 12.48 -0.27
N GLY A 291 4.50 12.32 1.04
CA GLY A 291 4.12 11.11 1.76
C GLY A 291 2.60 10.88 1.80
N VAL A 292 1.82 11.96 1.86
CA VAL A 292 0.34 11.88 1.86
C VAL A 292 -0.21 11.35 0.54
N ILE A 293 0.29 11.83 -0.60
CA ILE A 293 -0.25 11.45 -1.92
C ILE A 293 0.08 10.01 -2.34
N PHE A 294 0.89 9.27 -1.60
CA PHE A 294 1.17 7.84 -1.83
C PHE A 294 -0.11 6.98 -1.95
N GLY A 295 -1.19 7.41 -1.32
CA GLY A 295 -2.45 6.71 -1.35
C GLY A 295 -3.21 6.77 -2.67
N ALA A 296 -2.88 7.67 -3.58
CA ALA A 296 -3.53 7.88 -4.86
C ALA A 296 -2.63 7.47 -6.02
N THR A 297 -3.22 7.03 -7.15
CA THR A 297 -2.46 6.69 -8.37
C THR A 297 -1.76 7.93 -8.92
N GLY A 298 -0.48 7.78 -9.24
CA GLY A 298 0.40 8.85 -9.68
C GLY A 298 1.11 9.57 -8.53
N GLY A 299 0.68 9.34 -7.27
CA GLY A 299 1.24 10.00 -6.10
C GLY A 299 2.66 9.58 -5.78
N VAL A 300 2.98 8.30 -5.90
CA VAL A 300 4.36 7.79 -5.70
C VAL A 300 5.27 8.35 -6.79
N MET A 301 4.83 8.30 -8.04
CA MET A 301 5.56 8.84 -9.19
C MET A 301 5.85 10.33 -9.01
N GLU A 302 4.83 11.11 -8.67
CA GLU A 302 4.99 12.56 -8.44
C GLU A 302 5.96 12.85 -7.30
N ALA A 303 5.85 12.13 -6.18
CA ALA A 303 6.75 12.29 -5.03
C ALA A 303 8.20 11.94 -5.40
N ALA A 304 8.42 10.86 -6.14
CA ALA A 304 9.74 10.43 -6.60
C ALA A 304 10.36 11.44 -7.59
N LEU A 305 9.59 11.94 -8.54
CA LEU A 305 10.06 12.96 -9.50
C LEU A 305 10.40 14.28 -8.82
N ARG A 306 9.62 14.71 -7.83
CA ARG A 306 9.92 15.90 -7.00
C ARG A 306 11.28 15.78 -6.32
N THR A 307 11.56 14.63 -5.72
CA THR A 307 12.83 14.39 -5.02
C THR A 307 14.00 14.16 -5.99
N ALA A 308 13.79 13.41 -7.09
CA ALA A 308 14.81 13.24 -8.13
C ALA A 308 15.23 14.59 -8.75
N TYR A 309 14.27 15.47 -9.00
CA TYR A 309 14.57 16.83 -9.45
C TYR A 309 15.48 17.57 -8.44
N TYR A 310 15.11 17.55 -7.16
CA TYR A 310 15.92 18.18 -6.11
C TYR A 310 17.34 17.60 -6.02
N LEU A 311 17.49 16.28 -6.11
CA LEU A 311 18.79 15.62 -6.06
C LEU A 311 19.68 16.01 -7.25
N LEU A 312 19.09 16.30 -8.40
CA LEU A 312 19.81 16.74 -9.61
C LEU A 312 20.16 18.23 -9.57
N LYS A 313 19.21 19.06 -9.14
CA LYS A 313 19.28 20.53 -9.27
C LYS A 313 19.70 21.25 -7.99
N SER A 314 19.63 20.59 -6.84
CA SER A 314 19.78 21.20 -5.49
C SER A 314 18.78 22.34 -5.23
N GLU A 315 17.65 22.34 -5.93
CA GLU A 315 16.54 23.28 -5.76
C GLU A 315 15.20 22.54 -5.92
N ASN A 316 14.14 23.04 -5.28
CA ASN A 316 12.82 22.44 -5.39
C ASN A 316 12.24 22.65 -6.80
N PRO A 317 11.51 21.67 -7.34
CA PRO A 317 10.77 21.89 -8.58
C PRO A 317 9.65 22.92 -8.39
N PRO A 318 9.15 23.53 -9.48
CA PRO A 318 7.89 24.29 -9.43
C PRO A 318 6.77 23.45 -8.81
N GLU A 319 5.85 24.08 -8.06
CA GLU A 319 4.85 23.37 -7.22
C GLU A 319 4.10 22.26 -7.92
N ASP A 320 3.67 22.46 -9.15
CA ASP A 320 2.85 21.51 -9.90
C ASP A 320 3.57 20.89 -11.11
N ALA A 321 4.90 20.89 -11.09
CA ALA A 321 5.70 20.45 -12.23
C ALA A 321 5.38 19.02 -12.70
N PHE A 322 4.98 18.14 -11.78
CA PHE A 322 4.79 16.71 -12.06
C PHE A 322 3.34 16.22 -11.90
N LYS A 323 2.37 17.11 -11.74
CA LYS A 323 0.96 16.72 -11.53
C LYS A 323 0.30 15.98 -12.72
N ALA A 324 0.92 16.00 -13.91
CA ALA A 324 0.39 15.32 -15.09
C ALA A 324 0.25 13.79 -14.93
N VAL A 325 0.95 13.19 -13.95
CA VAL A 325 0.83 11.75 -13.62
C VAL A 325 -0.32 11.43 -12.67
N ARG A 326 -1.01 12.44 -12.12
CA ARG A 326 -2.16 12.23 -11.22
C ARG A 326 -3.32 11.62 -11.98
N SER A 327 -3.94 10.57 -11.46
CA SER A 327 -5.19 10.08 -11.98
C SER A 327 -6.31 11.07 -11.67
N THR A 328 -7.07 11.47 -12.71
CA THR A 328 -8.12 12.49 -12.60
C THR A 328 -9.54 11.93 -12.55
N GLY A 329 -9.73 10.62 -12.73
CA GLY A 329 -11.08 10.02 -12.70
C GLY A 329 -11.15 8.54 -13.05
N PHE A 330 -12.40 8.04 -13.15
CA PHE A 330 -12.77 6.65 -13.39
C PHE A 330 -13.23 6.37 -14.83
N ASN A 331 -12.83 7.15 -15.82
CA ASN A 331 -13.17 6.82 -17.19
C ASN A 331 -12.36 5.64 -17.69
N GLU A 332 -12.94 4.78 -18.52
CA GLU A 332 -12.33 3.55 -19.06
C GLU A 332 -10.95 3.77 -19.73
N ASN A 333 -10.61 5.01 -20.06
CA ASN A 333 -9.33 5.42 -20.66
C ASN A 333 -8.32 6.04 -19.66
N GLU A 334 -8.66 6.17 -18.37
CA GLU A 334 -7.86 6.91 -17.39
C GLU A 334 -7.06 6.02 -16.41
N GLY A 335 -7.06 4.72 -16.63
CA GLY A 335 -6.27 3.78 -15.80
C GLY A 335 -4.75 3.84 -16.07
N ILE A 336 -4.32 4.54 -17.13
CA ILE A 336 -2.92 4.74 -17.49
C ILE A 336 -2.70 6.23 -17.75
N GLN A 337 -1.83 6.87 -16.96
CA GLN A 337 -1.40 8.24 -17.14
C GLN A 337 0.03 8.25 -17.65
N GLU A 338 0.24 8.73 -18.88
CA GLU A 338 1.56 8.82 -19.52
C GLU A 338 1.99 10.29 -19.53
N ALA A 339 3.22 10.57 -19.11
CA ALA A 339 3.77 11.92 -19.11
C ALA A 339 5.28 11.93 -19.36
N ASP A 340 5.74 12.89 -20.15
CA ASP A 340 7.14 13.18 -20.40
C ASP A 340 7.53 14.46 -19.67
N PHE A 341 8.57 14.40 -18.85
CA PHE A 341 9.09 15.55 -18.10
C PHE A 341 10.47 15.97 -18.59
N GLN A 342 10.62 17.25 -18.88
CA GLN A 342 11.92 17.81 -19.25
C GLN A 342 12.62 18.33 -17.98
N ILE A 343 13.81 17.76 -17.70
CA ILE A 343 14.69 18.23 -16.64
C ILE A 343 16.01 18.63 -17.33
N ASP A 344 16.25 19.92 -17.53
CA ASP A 344 17.31 20.44 -18.39
C ASP A 344 17.23 19.87 -19.82
N ASN A 345 18.29 19.16 -20.23
CA ASN A 345 18.39 18.55 -21.56
C ASN A 345 17.98 17.08 -21.57
N VAL A 346 17.38 16.59 -20.48
CA VAL A 346 17.01 15.18 -20.31
C VAL A 346 15.49 15.06 -20.27
N THR A 347 14.96 14.12 -21.05
CA THR A 347 13.53 13.74 -20.99
C THR A 347 13.40 12.50 -20.13
N VAL A 348 12.54 12.57 -19.11
CA VAL A 348 12.14 11.43 -18.28
C VAL A 348 10.72 11.02 -18.71
N ARG A 349 10.58 9.81 -19.24
CA ARG A 349 9.30 9.25 -19.70
C ARG A 349 8.69 8.39 -18.62
N THR A 350 7.45 8.68 -18.26
CA THR A 350 6.80 8.02 -17.13
C THR A 350 5.41 7.52 -17.46
N ALA A 351 4.96 6.50 -16.72
CA ALA A 351 3.57 6.07 -16.69
C ALA A 351 3.14 5.75 -15.27
N ALA A 352 1.94 6.17 -14.88
CA ALA A 352 1.27 5.76 -13.64
C ALA A 352 0.02 4.94 -14.00
N VAL A 353 -0.10 3.75 -13.43
CA VAL A 353 -1.12 2.77 -13.81
C VAL A 353 -1.89 2.30 -12.58
N SER A 354 -3.22 2.26 -12.69
CA SER A 354 -4.09 1.65 -11.68
C SER A 354 -5.00 0.58 -12.26
N GLY A 355 -5.16 -0.52 -11.48
CA GLY A 355 -5.85 -1.72 -11.92
C GLY A 355 -4.94 -2.66 -12.73
N LEU A 356 -4.97 -3.95 -12.40
CA LEU A 356 -4.05 -4.92 -13.00
C LEU A 356 -4.37 -5.24 -14.47
N GLY A 357 -5.63 -5.06 -14.90
CA GLY A 357 -5.99 -5.15 -16.31
C GLY A 357 -5.28 -4.08 -17.17
N ASN A 358 -5.22 -2.84 -16.66
CA ASN A 358 -4.49 -1.75 -17.27
C ASN A 358 -2.97 -1.99 -17.22
N ALA A 359 -2.47 -2.50 -16.09
CA ALA A 359 -1.06 -2.90 -15.96
C ALA A 359 -0.68 -3.94 -17.02
N ARG A 360 -1.52 -4.97 -17.24
CA ARG A 360 -1.33 -5.97 -18.30
C ARG A 360 -1.24 -5.31 -19.67
N ALA A 361 -2.18 -4.43 -20.00
CA ALA A 361 -2.20 -3.74 -21.29
C ALA A 361 -0.93 -2.91 -21.53
N LEU A 362 -0.43 -2.20 -20.49
CA LEU A 362 0.82 -1.45 -20.57
C LEU A 362 2.04 -2.36 -20.74
N LEU A 363 2.13 -3.43 -19.94
CA LEU A 363 3.25 -4.38 -20.02
C LEU A 363 3.34 -5.08 -21.37
N ASP A 364 2.20 -5.41 -21.96
CA ASP A 364 2.16 -6.01 -23.30
C ASP A 364 2.68 -5.04 -24.36
N ARG A 365 2.36 -3.73 -24.26
CA ARG A 365 2.92 -2.68 -25.15
C ARG A 365 4.44 -2.52 -24.95
N ILE A 366 4.92 -2.54 -23.69
CA ILE A 366 6.36 -2.49 -23.37
C ILE A 366 7.07 -3.72 -23.95
N ASN A 367 6.53 -4.92 -23.76
CA ASN A 367 7.13 -6.16 -24.26
C ASN A 367 7.19 -6.24 -25.78
N LYS A 368 6.23 -5.64 -26.48
CA LYS A 368 6.24 -5.52 -27.96
C LYS A 368 7.16 -4.42 -28.47
N GLY A 369 7.71 -3.58 -27.58
CA GLY A 369 8.53 -2.43 -27.98
C GLY A 369 7.71 -1.28 -28.60
N GLU A 370 6.40 -1.23 -28.36
CA GLU A 370 5.52 -0.18 -28.87
C GLU A 370 5.67 1.13 -28.11
N VAL A 371 6.08 1.05 -26.83
CA VAL A 371 6.28 2.19 -25.93
C VAL A 371 7.53 2.00 -25.10
N HIS A 372 8.12 3.11 -24.66
CA HIS A 372 9.26 3.13 -23.77
C HIS A 372 9.05 4.14 -22.65
N TYR A 373 9.34 3.72 -21.42
CA TYR A 373 9.34 4.55 -20.22
C TYR A 373 10.66 4.34 -19.46
N ASP A 374 11.02 5.34 -18.67
CA ASP A 374 12.14 5.25 -17.74
C ASP A 374 11.66 4.81 -16.35
N PHE A 375 10.47 5.27 -15.93
CA PHE A 375 9.89 4.94 -14.63
C PHE A 375 8.38 4.69 -14.75
N VAL A 376 7.89 3.61 -14.10
CA VAL A 376 6.48 3.22 -14.13
C VAL A 376 5.97 2.93 -12.73
N GLU A 377 4.95 3.68 -12.31
CA GLU A 377 4.17 3.36 -11.09
C GLU A 377 3.05 2.38 -11.43
N VAL A 378 2.90 1.32 -10.63
CA VAL A 378 1.77 0.40 -10.76
C VAL A 378 1.06 0.18 -9.43
N MET A 379 -0.25 0.50 -9.40
CA MET A 379 -1.15 0.22 -8.29
C MET A 379 -2.16 -0.86 -8.69
N ALA A 380 -2.25 -1.94 -7.90
CA ALA A 380 -3.17 -3.05 -8.19
C ALA A 380 -4.64 -2.65 -8.11
N CYS A 381 -5.00 -1.72 -7.23
CA CYS A 381 -6.37 -1.26 -7.05
C CYS A 381 -6.70 -0.08 -7.96
N PRO A 382 -7.90 -0.03 -8.58
CA PRO A 382 -8.36 1.15 -9.30
C PRO A 382 -8.31 2.41 -8.42
N GLY A 383 -7.72 3.49 -8.94
CA GLY A 383 -7.51 4.75 -8.21
C GLY A 383 -6.37 4.74 -7.19
N GLY A 384 -5.68 3.60 -6.97
CA GLY A 384 -4.61 3.45 -5.98
C GLY A 384 -5.10 2.89 -4.65
N CYS A 385 -4.35 3.13 -3.58
CA CYS A 385 -4.66 2.61 -2.23
C CYS A 385 -5.99 3.14 -1.67
N VAL A 386 -6.44 4.32 -2.09
CA VAL A 386 -7.76 4.89 -1.75
C VAL A 386 -8.94 4.03 -2.23
N GLY A 387 -8.74 3.22 -3.30
CA GLY A 387 -9.65 2.18 -3.79
C GLY A 387 -9.34 0.78 -3.26
N GLY A 388 -8.52 0.67 -2.23
CA GLY A 388 -8.05 -0.61 -1.70
C GLY A 388 -9.15 -1.50 -1.14
N GLY A 389 -8.96 -2.81 -1.24
CA GLY A 389 -9.91 -3.83 -0.78
C GLY A 389 -10.19 -3.83 0.72
N GLY A 390 -9.41 -3.07 1.53
CA GLY A 390 -9.60 -2.87 2.97
C GLY A 390 -10.41 -1.63 3.35
N GLN A 391 -10.75 -0.76 2.40
CA GLN A 391 -11.52 0.46 2.62
C GLN A 391 -13.02 0.18 2.89
N PRO A 392 -13.77 1.10 3.53
CA PRO A 392 -15.22 1.02 3.66
C PRO A 392 -15.92 0.80 2.32
N ILE A 393 -17.01 0.02 2.35
CA ILE A 393 -17.75 -0.40 1.17
C ILE A 393 -19.07 0.36 1.12
N HIS A 394 -19.32 1.05 0.01
CA HIS A 394 -20.59 1.68 -0.30
C HIS A 394 -21.26 0.92 -1.44
N ASP A 395 -22.49 0.45 -1.21
CA ASP A 395 -23.18 -0.39 -2.18
C ASP A 395 -23.41 0.34 -3.51
N GLY A 396 -22.78 -0.22 -4.56
CA GLY A 396 -22.88 0.30 -5.92
C GLY A 396 -22.19 1.63 -6.19
N ARG A 397 -21.35 2.14 -5.27
CA ARG A 397 -20.61 3.40 -5.44
C ARG A 397 -19.11 3.22 -5.27
N GLU A 398 -18.35 3.65 -6.26
CA GLU A 398 -16.89 3.70 -6.22
C GLU A 398 -16.43 5.05 -5.63
N MET A 399 -15.65 4.97 -4.54
CA MET A 399 -15.23 6.15 -3.76
C MET A 399 -13.78 6.57 -4.00
N ALA A 400 -13.02 5.81 -4.78
CA ALA A 400 -11.58 6.03 -4.90
C ALA A 400 -11.23 7.43 -5.45
N TYR A 401 -12.00 7.96 -6.40
CA TYR A 401 -11.76 9.29 -6.92
C TYR A 401 -11.95 10.39 -5.86
N GLU A 402 -13.05 10.33 -5.12
CA GLU A 402 -13.35 11.30 -4.05
C GLU A 402 -12.28 11.25 -2.96
N ARG A 403 -11.89 10.04 -2.54
CA ARG A 403 -10.83 9.84 -1.55
C ARG A 403 -9.46 10.30 -2.06
N GLY A 404 -9.15 10.08 -3.35
CA GLY A 404 -7.89 10.55 -3.97
C GLY A 404 -7.79 12.07 -3.98
N ARG A 405 -8.89 12.77 -4.29
CA ARG A 405 -8.94 14.24 -4.24
C ARG A 405 -8.64 14.79 -2.85
N LYS A 406 -9.08 14.11 -1.78
CA LYS A 406 -8.76 14.50 -0.39
C LYS A 406 -7.25 14.46 -0.14
N LEU A 407 -6.55 13.43 -0.63
CA LEU A 407 -5.08 13.34 -0.48
C LEU A 407 -4.36 14.46 -1.23
N TYR A 408 -4.76 14.74 -2.47
CA TYR A 408 -4.16 15.86 -3.23
C TYR A 408 -4.41 17.21 -2.58
N HIS A 409 -5.62 17.43 -2.04
CA HIS A 409 -5.93 18.65 -1.30
C HIS A 409 -5.07 18.79 -0.03
N LEU A 410 -4.81 17.69 0.68
CA LEU A 410 -3.91 17.68 1.84
C LEU A 410 -2.46 18.02 1.44
N ASP A 411 -1.96 17.50 0.31
CA ASP A 411 -0.64 17.86 -0.23
C ASP A 411 -0.55 19.34 -0.59
N GLU A 412 -1.57 19.88 -1.27
CA GLU A 412 -1.61 21.29 -1.70
C GLU A 412 -1.57 22.25 -0.50
N ASN A 413 -2.11 21.84 0.64
CA ASN A 413 -2.13 22.64 1.88
C ASN A 413 -1.04 22.24 2.89
N ALA A 414 -0.16 21.29 2.55
CA ALA A 414 0.90 20.86 3.45
C ALA A 414 1.99 21.94 3.60
N LYS A 415 2.49 22.11 4.83
CA LYS A 415 3.62 23.01 5.12
C LYS A 415 4.89 22.64 4.36
N ARG A 416 5.10 21.35 4.18
CA ARG A 416 6.19 20.75 3.39
C ARG A 416 5.57 19.81 2.39
N ARG A 417 5.90 19.99 1.13
CA ARG A 417 5.36 19.19 0.03
C ARG A 417 6.33 18.15 -0.51
N PHE A 418 7.58 18.17 -0.08
CA PHE A 418 8.66 17.38 -0.66
C PHE A 418 9.28 16.45 0.38
N SER A 419 9.46 15.15 0.05
CA SER A 419 10.02 14.16 0.97
C SER A 419 11.41 14.50 1.48
N HIS A 420 12.26 15.12 0.66
CA HIS A 420 13.59 15.57 1.04
C HIS A 420 13.60 16.75 2.04
N GLU A 421 12.44 17.36 2.30
CA GLU A 421 12.27 18.39 3.33
C GLU A 421 11.82 17.82 4.68
N ASN A 422 11.50 16.51 4.76
CA ASN A 422 11.13 15.87 6.01
C ASN A 422 12.32 15.93 6.99
N HIS A 423 12.14 16.68 8.07
CA HIS A 423 13.21 16.92 9.04
C HIS A 423 13.61 15.64 9.77
N ASP A 424 12.63 14.79 10.15
CA ASP A 424 12.90 13.59 10.91
C ASP A 424 13.57 12.50 10.05
N VAL A 425 13.22 12.41 8.75
CA VAL A 425 13.92 11.55 7.79
C VAL A 425 15.37 12.01 7.60
N ARG A 426 15.61 13.33 7.42
CA ARG A 426 16.97 13.85 7.30
C ARG A 426 17.80 13.57 8.54
N LYS A 427 17.24 13.82 9.72
CA LYS A 427 17.88 13.54 10.99
C LYS A 427 18.22 12.05 11.16
N MET A 428 17.31 11.16 10.73
CA MET A 428 17.55 9.71 10.76
C MET A 428 18.74 9.31 9.86
N TYR A 429 18.88 9.92 8.68
CA TYR A 429 20.08 9.70 7.86
C TYR A 429 21.35 10.16 8.57
N GLU A 430 21.34 11.37 9.15
CA GLU A 430 22.50 11.92 9.85
C GLU A 430 22.92 11.05 11.06
N GLU A 431 21.95 10.53 11.81
CA GLU A 431 22.21 9.78 13.06
C GLU A 431 22.42 8.27 12.83
N TYR A 432 21.82 7.69 11.78
CA TYR A 432 21.72 6.23 11.68
C TYR A 432 22.11 5.65 10.32
N PHE A 433 21.53 6.13 9.22
CA PHE A 433 21.72 5.56 7.89
C PHE A 433 22.83 6.23 7.07
N VAL A 434 23.34 7.39 7.46
CA VAL A 434 24.34 8.22 6.80
C VAL A 434 23.77 8.98 5.58
N LYS A 435 23.22 8.27 4.59
CA LYS A 435 22.59 8.82 3.38
C LYS A 435 21.71 7.76 2.70
N PRO A 436 20.81 8.17 1.79
CA PRO A 436 20.07 7.22 0.94
C PRO A 436 21.01 6.28 0.17
N ASN A 437 20.57 5.03 0.01
CA ASN A 437 21.31 3.95 -0.63
C ASN A 437 22.73 3.73 -0.06
N SER A 438 22.96 4.08 1.21
CA SER A 438 24.18 3.69 1.92
C SER A 438 24.16 2.17 2.18
N PRO A 439 25.31 1.54 2.48
CA PRO A 439 25.32 0.10 2.80
C PRO A 439 24.37 -0.27 3.94
N LYS A 440 24.21 0.59 4.95
CA LYS A 440 23.32 0.34 6.10
C LYS A 440 21.85 0.54 5.72
N SER A 441 21.50 1.60 4.97
CA SER A 441 20.13 1.78 4.52
C SER A 441 19.73 0.69 3.52
N HIS A 442 20.63 0.32 2.62
CA HIS A 442 20.38 -0.76 1.67
C HIS A 442 20.12 -2.11 2.37
N MET A 443 20.88 -2.43 3.40
CA MET A 443 20.69 -3.67 4.17
C MET A 443 19.32 -3.72 4.90
N LEU A 444 18.81 -2.59 5.39
CA LEU A 444 17.62 -2.54 6.23
C LEU A 444 16.34 -2.11 5.47
N LEU A 445 16.48 -1.27 4.46
CA LEU A 445 15.37 -0.62 3.77
C LEU A 445 15.16 -1.13 2.33
N HIS A 446 16.02 -2.01 1.84
CA HIS A 446 15.91 -2.61 0.52
C HIS A 446 15.73 -4.12 0.60
N THR A 447 15.28 -4.72 -0.49
CA THR A 447 15.18 -6.17 -0.66
C THR A 447 15.35 -6.53 -2.13
N GLU A 448 15.98 -7.66 -2.39
CA GLU A 448 16.02 -8.23 -3.73
C GLU A 448 14.71 -9.00 -3.97
N HIS A 449 13.94 -8.55 -4.94
CA HIS A 449 12.76 -9.28 -5.37
C HIS A 449 13.20 -10.53 -6.13
N ASN A 450 13.04 -11.69 -5.49
CA ASN A 450 13.27 -12.98 -6.11
C ASN A 450 12.03 -13.48 -6.86
N LEU A 451 12.19 -14.57 -7.62
CA LEU A 451 11.10 -15.23 -8.35
C LEU A 451 10.25 -16.14 -7.46
N GLU A 452 10.55 -16.27 -6.17
CA GLU A 452 9.73 -17.05 -5.25
C GLU A 452 8.31 -16.49 -5.22
N ARG A 453 7.35 -17.41 -5.31
CA ARG A 453 5.94 -17.07 -5.17
C ARG A 453 5.66 -16.67 -3.72
N PHE A 454 4.67 -15.82 -3.54
CA PHE A 454 4.12 -15.51 -2.23
C PHE A 454 3.52 -16.75 -1.59
#